data_ab86eaa5e4908bbf1562a0024fce2d9a
#
_entry.id   ab86eaa5e4908bbf1562a0024fce2d9a
#
_cell.length_a   1.000
_cell.length_b   1.000
_cell.length_c   1.000
_cell.angle_alpha   90.00
_cell.angle_beta   90.00
_cell.angle_gamma   90.00
#
_symmetry.space_group_name_H-M   'P 1'
#
loop_
_entity.id
_entity.type
_entity.pdbx_description
1 polymer ?
#
loop_
_entity_poly.entity_id
_entity_poly.type
_entity_poly.pdbx_seq_one_letter_code
_entity_poly.pdbx_strand_id
1 'polypeptide(L)'
;FAPDFGNQPHSRSAFDLIHRAVSAQQVLALHYRDESGNLSWRDVQPLGLFFWGEHWLLVGWCEKRDDYRCFRVDRCLKITPLDRHFRESAERSLSDFLRKVRCEAQP
;
A
#
# COMPACT_ATOMS: atom_id res chain seq x y z
N PHE A 1 0.30 4.18 21.02
CA PHE A 1 0.25 3.96 20.72
C PHE A 1 0.40 4.28 20.34
N ALA A 2 0.28 4.31 20.12
CA ALA A 2 0.13 4.22 19.62
C ALA A 2 0.13 4.13 19.40
N PRO A 3 0.04 4.09 19.28
CA PRO A 3 -0.26 3.68 18.82
C PRO A 3 -0.19 3.33 18.51
N ASP A 4 -0.20 3.09 18.52
CA ASP A 4 -0.15 2.49 18.16
C ASP A 4 -0.44 1.86 17.26
N PHE A 5 -0.03 1.91 16.71
CA PHE A 5 -0.32 1.39 15.50
C PHE A 5 -0.24 -0.06 15.61
N GLY A 6 0.55 -0.66 16.02
CA GLY A 6 0.56 -1.97 16.14
C GLY A 6 -0.63 -2.54 16.69
N ASN A 7 -1.49 -1.80 17.21
CA ASN A 7 -2.62 -2.32 17.79
C ASN A 7 -3.70 -2.41 16.89
N GLN A 8 -4.69 -3.10 17.16
CA GLN A 8 -5.80 -3.28 16.40
C GLN A 8 -6.48 -2.12 16.01
N PRO A 9 -6.76 -1.24 16.87
CA PRO A 9 -7.55 -0.12 16.54
C PRO A 9 -6.95 0.61 15.44
N HIS A 10 -5.67 0.60 15.36
CA HIS A 10 -5.18 1.41 14.40
C HIS A 10 -5.19 0.76 13.08
N SER A 11 -5.44 -0.47 13.01
CA SER A 11 -5.65 -1.12 11.78
C SER A 11 -6.83 -0.53 11.09
N ARG A 12 -7.91 -0.26 11.82
CA ARG A 12 -9.08 0.31 11.23
C ARG A 12 -8.81 1.70 10.68
N SER A 13 -8.06 2.51 11.41
CA SER A 13 -7.70 3.83 10.92
C SER A 13 -6.83 3.75 9.69
N ALA A 14 -5.92 2.80 9.66
CA ALA A 14 -5.06 2.62 8.52
C ALA A 14 -5.87 2.23 7.30
N PHE A 15 -6.82 1.32 7.45
CA PHE A 15 -7.66 0.90 6.35
C PHE A 15 -8.49 2.06 5.81
N ASP A 16 -9.08 2.85 6.70
CA ASP A 16 -9.88 3.98 6.29
C ASP A 16 -9.05 4.98 5.51
N LEU A 17 -7.85 5.22 5.98
CA LEU A 17 -6.97 6.16 5.34
C LEU A 17 -6.56 5.68 3.97
N ILE A 18 -6.22 4.41 3.85
CA ILE A 18 -5.85 3.83 2.58
C ILE A 18 -7.03 3.83 1.62
N HIS A 19 -8.23 3.49 2.12
CA HIS A 19 -9.41 3.48 1.30
C HIS A 19 -9.72 4.85 0.72
N ARG A 20 -9.59 5.88 1.53
CA ARG A 20 -9.83 7.23 1.06
C ARG A 20 -8.79 7.62 0.04
N ALA A 21 -7.53 7.23 0.26
CA ALA A 21 -6.47 7.58 -0.67
C ALA A 21 -6.66 6.88 -2.00
N VAL A 22 -7.13 5.64 -1.98
CA VAL A 22 -7.39 4.91 -3.22
C VAL A 22 -8.51 5.62 -3.98
N SER A 23 -9.58 5.97 -3.30
CA SER A 23 -10.72 6.63 -3.94
C SER A 23 -10.35 8.00 -4.49
N ALA A 24 -9.54 8.73 -3.76
CA ALA A 24 -9.16 10.08 -4.16
C ALA A 24 -7.94 10.09 -5.08
N GLN A 25 -7.35 8.93 -5.32
CA GLN A 25 -6.13 8.82 -6.11
C GLN A 25 -5.04 9.70 -5.52
N GLN A 26 -4.86 9.60 -4.22
CA GLN A 26 -3.91 10.42 -3.48
C GLN A 26 -2.69 9.58 -3.12
N VAL A 27 -1.51 10.16 -3.30
CA VAL A 27 -0.27 9.46 -3.01
C VAL A 27 -0.08 9.35 -1.51
N LEU A 28 0.39 8.21 -1.06
CA LEU A 28 0.65 7.96 0.35
C LEU A 28 2.14 7.81 0.59
N ALA A 29 2.60 8.37 1.70
CA ALA A 29 3.97 8.13 2.15
C ALA A 29 3.90 7.06 3.23
N LEU A 30 4.58 5.95 3.03
CA LEU A 30 4.60 4.86 3.98
C LEU A 30 5.95 4.79 4.67
N HIS A 31 5.93 4.75 6.00
CA HIS A 31 7.13 4.44 6.75
C HIS A 31 7.06 2.94 7.00
N TYR A 32 7.82 2.19 6.25
CA TYR A 32 7.65 0.75 6.13
C TYR A 32 8.83 -0.01 6.72
N ARG A 33 8.53 -1.11 7.38
CA ARG A 33 9.57 -2.01 7.88
C ARG A 33 9.48 -3.29 7.06
N ASP A 34 10.56 -3.63 6.34
CA ASP A 34 10.53 -4.81 5.48
C ASP A 34 10.77 -6.07 6.32
N GLU A 35 10.82 -7.22 5.65
CA GLU A 35 10.94 -8.45 6.38
C GLU A 35 12.28 -8.57 7.07
N SER A 36 13.29 -7.86 6.63
CA SER A 36 14.59 -7.88 7.29
C SER A 36 14.67 -6.90 8.46
N GLY A 37 13.62 -6.14 8.67
CA GLY A 37 13.59 -5.16 9.75
C GLY A 37 14.09 -3.79 9.34
N ASN A 38 14.42 -3.60 8.08
CA ASN A 38 14.92 -2.31 7.61
C ASN A 38 13.78 -1.34 7.42
N LEU A 39 13.98 -0.12 7.85
CA LEU A 39 12.98 0.91 7.71
C LEU A 39 13.24 1.75 6.49
N SER A 40 12.20 2.17 5.83
CA SER A 40 12.34 3.04 4.68
C SER A 40 11.06 3.83 4.49
N TRP A 41 11.18 4.96 3.77
CA TRP A 41 10.02 5.74 3.37
C TRP A 41 9.73 5.43 1.90
N ARG A 42 8.46 5.21 1.61
CA ARG A 42 8.05 4.89 0.25
C ARG A 42 6.88 5.76 -0.12
N ASP A 43 6.97 6.44 -1.26
CA ASP A 43 5.84 7.18 -1.80
C ASP A 43 5.12 6.23 -2.74
N VAL A 44 3.87 5.97 -2.46
CA VAL A 44 3.11 4.94 -3.14
C VAL A 44 1.81 5.50 -3.69
N GLN A 45 1.48 5.13 -4.92
CA GLN A 45 0.19 5.44 -5.51
C GLN A 45 -0.72 4.25 -5.20
N PRO A 46 -1.61 4.37 -4.21
CA PRO A 46 -2.36 3.19 -3.76
C PRO A 46 -3.44 2.81 -4.77
N LEU A 47 -3.51 1.52 -5.07
CA LEU A 47 -4.46 1.02 -6.04
C LEU A 47 -5.54 0.15 -5.42
N GLY A 48 -5.24 -0.54 -4.34
CA GLY A 48 -6.24 -1.36 -3.69
C GLY A 48 -5.72 -2.10 -2.49
N LEU A 49 -6.65 -2.73 -1.77
CA LEU A 49 -6.33 -3.53 -0.60
C LEU A 49 -6.80 -4.95 -0.85
N PHE A 50 -5.98 -5.92 -0.46
CA PHE A 50 -6.34 -7.32 -0.58
C PHE A 50 -6.00 -8.07 0.68
N PHE A 51 -6.81 -9.05 1.02
CA PHE A 51 -6.51 -9.94 2.13
C PHE A 51 -5.92 -11.20 1.54
N TRP A 52 -4.68 -11.49 1.85
CA TRP A 52 -4.00 -12.64 1.27
C TRP A 52 -3.31 -13.41 2.37
N GLY A 53 -3.59 -14.69 2.41
CA GLY A 53 -3.07 -15.51 3.49
C GLY A 53 -3.68 -15.04 4.79
N GLU A 54 -2.92 -14.47 5.64
CA GLU A 54 -3.42 -13.98 6.90
C GLU A 54 -3.18 -12.50 7.07
N HIS A 55 -2.84 -11.82 5.99
CA HIS A 55 -2.44 -10.42 6.09
C HIS A 55 -3.13 -9.56 5.05
N TRP A 56 -3.32 -8.31 5.38
CA TRP A 56 -3.83 -7.34 4.42
C TRP A 56 -2.66 -6.72 3.68
N LEU A 57 -2.82 -6.64 2.39
CA LEU A 57 -1.79 -6.08 1.52
C LEU A 57 -2.30 -4.83 0.84
N LEU A 58 -1.46 -3.81 0.82
CA LEU A 58 -1.73 -2.61 0.05
C LEU A 58 -1.00 -2.77 -1.27
N VAL A 59 -1.75 -2.80 -2.36
CA VAL A 59 -1.17 -2.88 -3.68
C VAL A 59 -1.06 -1.49 -4.23
N GLY A 60 0.08 -1.12 -4.75
CA GLY A 60 0.24 0.20 -5.32
C GLY A 60 1.48 0.29 -6.19
N TRP A 61 1.64 1.45 -6.77
CA TRP A 61 2.81 1.74 -7.59
C TRP A 61 3.82 2.46 -6.70
N CYS A 62 4.97 1.86 -6.50
CA CYS A 62 6.02 2.43 -5.67
C CYS A 62 6.86 3.35 -6.52
N GLU A 63 6.81 4.64 -6.23
CA GLU A 63 7.52 5.62 -7.06
C GLU A 63 9.02 5.44 -7.00
N LYS A 64 9.53 5.01 -5.86
CA LYS A 64 10.94 4.80 -5.70
C LYS A 64 11.44 3.66 -6.56
N ARG A 65 10.66 2.60 -6.67
CA ARG A 65 11.03 1.45 -7.47
C ARG A 65 10.55 1.55 -8.91
N ASP A 66 9.66 2.47 -9.17
CA ASP A 66 9.02 2.64 -10.46
C ASP A 66 8.40 1.33 -10.91
N ASP A 67 7.69 0.69 -10.00
CA ASP A 67 7.08 -0.62 -10.26
C ASP A 67 5.98 -0.88 -9.25
N TYR A 68 5.16 -1.89 -9.52
CA TYR A 68 4.14 -2.31 -8.57
C TYR A 68 4.78 -2.96 -7.36
N ARG A 69 4.18 -2.74 -6.21
CA ARG A 69 4.64 -3.40 -4.99
C ARG A 69 3.45 -3.68 -4.10
N CYS A 70 3.59 -4.72 -3.30
CA CYS A 70 2.61 -5.04 -2.28
C CYS A 70 3.24 -4.78 -0.93
N PHE A 71 2.54 -4.04 -0.10
CA PHE A 71 3.05 -3.71 1.24
C PHE A 71 2.10 -4.31 2.26
N ARG A 72 2.64 -4.98 3.25
CA ARG A 72 1.81 -5.48 4.34
C ARG A 72 1.39 -4.31 5.20
N VAL A 73 0.11 -4.17 5.40
CA VAL A 73 -0.41 -3.05 6.17
C VAL A 73 0.12 -3.08 7.60
N ASP A 74 0.27 -4.28 8.15
CA ASP A 74 0.74 -4.40 9.53
C ASP A 74 2.22 -4.07 9.69
N ARG A 75 2.96 -3.90 8.60
CA ARG A 75 4.36 -3.48 8.68
C ARG A 75 4.53 -1.99 8.42
N CYS A 76 3.45 -1.29 8.14
CA CYS A 76 3.50 0.14 7.95
C CYS A 76 3.48 0.80 9.33
N LEU A 77 4.57 1.46 9.68
CA LEU A 77 4.65 2.15 10.95
C LEU A 77 3.90 3.47 10.92
N LYS A 78 3.84 4.06 9.75
CA LYS A 78 3.13 5.31 9.58
C LYS A 78 2.64 5.43 8.16
N ILE A 79 1.44 5.93 7.97
CA ILE A 79 0.85 6.13 6.67
C ILE A 79 0.39 7.58 6.63
N THR A 80 0.95 8.35 5.70
CA THR A 80 0.67 9.78 5.63
C THR A 80 0.19 10.13 4.23
N PRO A 81 -1.01 10.68 4.08
CA PRO A 81 -1.43 11.12 2.75
C PRO A 81 -0.66 12.37 2.37
N LEU A 82 -0.16 12.37 1.16
CA LEU A 82 0.59 13.51 0.65
C LEU A 82 -0.33 14.41 -0.14
N ASP A 83 0.09 15.66 -0.30
CA ASP A 83 -0.69 16.61 -1.07
C ASP A 83 -0.37 16.46 -2.54
N ARG A 84 -0.44 15.25 -3.04
CA ARG A 84 -0.19 14.92 -4.43
C ARG A 84 -1.18 13.85 -4.83
N HIS A 85 -1.63 13.93 -6.06
CA HIS A 85 -2.57 12.95 -6.59
C HIS A 85 -1.99 12.31 -7.84
N PHE A 86 -2.48 11.14 -8.18
CA PHE A 86 -2.05 10.45 -9.38
C PHE A 86 -3.26 10.08 -10.20
N ARG A 87 -3.02 9.67 -11.43
CA ARG A 87 -4.11 9.25 -12.29
C ARG A 87 -3.83 7.83 -12.72
N GLU A 88 -4.78 6.94 -12.51
CA GLU A 88 -4.64 5.58 -12.95
C GLU A 88 -4.57 5.55 -14.46
N SER A 89 -3.78 4.64 -15.00
CA SER A 89 -3.69 4.46 -16.44
C SER A 89 -3.74 2.98 -16.72
N ALA A 90 -3.81 2.62 -17.98
CA ALA A 90 -3.86 1.22 -18.34
C ALA A 90 -2.61 0.48 -17.89
N GLU A 91 -1.52 1.20 -17.72
CA GLU A 91 -0.24 0.59 -17.35
C GLU A 91 0.06 0.70 -15.87
N ARG A 92 -0.75 1.42 -15.14
CA ARG A 92 -0.59 1.57 -13.69
C ARG A 92 -1.95 1.52 -13.05
N SER A 93 -2.53 0.34 -13.01
CA SER A 93 -3.86 0.18 -12.45
C SER A 93 -3.93 -1.14 -11.72
N LEU A 94 -4.95 -1.27 -10.89
CA LEU A 94 -5.18 -2.52 -10.18
C LEU A 94 -5.44 -3.64 -11.18
N SER A 95 -6.18 -3.37 -12.23
CA SER A 95 -6.46 -4.38 -13.25
C SER A 95 -5.19 -4.87 -13.91
N ASP A 96 -4.28 -3.96 -14.22
CA ASP A 96 -3.03 -4.33 -14.83
C ASP A 96 -2.18 -5.17 -13.88
N PHE A 97 -2.17 -4.78 -12.60
CA PHE A 97 -1.42 -5.53 -11.60
C PHE A 97 -1.97 -6.95 -11.48
N LEU A 98 -3.29 -7.08 -11.41
CA LEU A 98 -3.91 -8.40 -11.27
C LEU A 98 -3.64 -9.28 -12.48
N ARG A 99 -3.61 -8.68 -13.65
CA ARG A 99 -3.32 -9.43 -14.84
C ARG A 99 -1.90 -9.97 -14.81
N LYS A 100 -0.94 -9.16 -14.38
CA LYS A 100 0.44 -9.57 -14.30
C LYS A 100 0.67 -10.62 -13.26
N VAL A 101 0.03 -10.49 -12.13
CA VAL A 101 0.17 -11.45 -11.05
C VAL A 101 -0.38 -12.79 -11.48
N ARG A 102 -1.51 -12.79 -12.19
CA ARG A 102 -2.08 -14.02 -12.65
C ARG A 102 -1.15 -14.71 -13.59
N CYS A 103 -0.51 -13.99 -14.46
CA CYS A 103 0.41 -14.59 -15.39
C CYS A 103 1.57 -15.22 -14.69
N GLU A 104 1.99 -14.63 -13.58
CA GLU A 104 3.12 -15.16 -12.88
C GLU A 104 2.74 -16.16 -11.85
N ALA A 105 1.56 -16.33 -11.66
CA ALA A 105 1.06 -17.29 -10.77
C ALA A 105 1.56 -17.23 -9.44
N GLN A 106 1.72 -16.70 -8.79
CA GLN A 106 2.12 -16.76 -7.64
C GLN A 106 1.84 -16.76 -6.64
N PRO A 107 1.84 -16.59 -6.00
CA PRO A 107 2.15 -16.74 -4.85
C PRO A 107 1.99 -17.40 -4.23
#